data_38ff67a0b0ab92ddca818f9ac110738d
#
_entry.id   38ff67a0b0ab92ddca818f9ac110738d
#
_cell.length_a   1.000
_cell.length_b   1.000
_cell.length_c   1.000
_cell.angle_alpha   90.00
_cell.angle_beta   90.00
_cell.angle_gamma   90.00
#
_symmetry.space_group_name_H-M   'P 1'
#
loop_
_entity.id
_entity.type
_entity.pdbx_description
1 polymer ?
#
loop_
_entity_poly.entity_id
_entity_poly.type
_entity_poly.pdbx_seq_one_letter_code
_entity_poly.pdbx_strand_id
1 'polypeptide(L)'
;VLDSLKELGVEVAALPKMAIPPYLSEFEDEKYENVGSLKEPDFEKLSEIQPDLIIISGRQAELYDQFEEIGPTLYLGINYENYVDSFKNNMKLLGQIFDKEDEVEKKLAEIDDAIKAVNDKAAASGKKALIVLANEGKVSAYGPKSRFGFVHDVLGVQPVDENIEASTHGQSISFEYIVEKDPDILYVIDRGAAIGQGQDQPAKQVIENDLVKNTKAYKEGNIVYLDPSYWYLSGGGFISMKEMIAEIDKSLK
;
A
#
# COMPACT_ATOMS: atom_id res chain seq x y z
N VAL A 1 -1.11 5.59 8.07
CA VAL A 1 -1.41 6.60 9.11
C VAL A 1 -0.19 7.45 9.43
N LEU A 2 0.96 6.87 9.81
CA LEU A 2 2.16 7.62 10.21
C LEU A 2 2.58 8.69 9.18
N ASP A 3 2.53 8.36 7.89
CA ASP A 3 2.82 9.30 6.80
C ASP A 3 1.83 10.47 6.72
N SER A 4 0.57 10.24 7.10
CA SER A 4 -0.44 11.30 7.17
C SER A 4 -0.21 12.21 8.36
N LEU A 5 0.15 11.67 9.53
CA LEU A 5 0.50 12.47 10.71
C LEU A 5 1.72 13.35 10.42
N LYS A 6 2.73 12.80 9.73
CA LYS A 6 3.89 13.56 9.24
C LYS A 6 3.46 14.73 8.34
N GLU A 7 2.65 14.45 7.34
CA GLU A 7 2.16 15.46 6.38
C GLU A 7 1.31 16.56 7.04
N LEU A 8 0.61 16.23 8.12
CA LEU A 8 -0.21 17.18 8.89
C LEU A 8 0.60 17.87 10.00
N GLY A 9 1.87 17.56 10.17
CA GLY A 9 2.72 18.13 11.22
C GLY A 9 2.29 17.73 12.63
N VAL A 10 1.67 16.57 12.79
CA VAL A 10 1.25 16.03 14.08
C VAL A 10 2.41 15.26 14.71
N GLU A 11 2.74 15.60 15.94
CA GLU A 11 3.79 14.89 16.69
C GLU A 11 3.31 13.52 17.14
N VAL A 12 4.24 12.55 17.07
CA VAL A 12 4.02 11.16 17.46
C VAL A 12 4.95 10.85 18.63
N ALA A 13 4.43 10.30 19.71
CA ALA A 13 5.24 9.93 20.87
C ALA A 13 5.96 8.60 20.68
N ALA A 14 5.27 7.63 20.11
CA ALA A 14 5.72 6.25 19.98
C ALA A 14 5.22 5.58 18.70
N LEU A 15 5.99 4.64 18.18
CA LEU A 15 5.62 3.84 17.01
C LEU A 15 6.37 2.51 17.00
N PRO A 16 5.86 1.49 16.30
CA PRO A 16 6.62 0.26 16.05
C PRO A 16 7.78 0.57 15.10
N LYS A 17 9.03 0.37 15.56
CA LYS A 17 10.24 0.72 14.78
C LYS A 17 10.75 -0.40 13.86
N MET A 18 10.18 -1.59 13.93
CA MET A 18 10.53 -2.66 12.99
C MET A 18 9.94 -2.37 11.61
N ALA A 19 10.79 -2.31 10.59
CA ALA A 19 10.43 -2.08 9.19
C ALA A 19 9.78 -0.69 8.92
N ILE A 20 10.38 0.37 9.42
CA ILE A 20 10.03 1.74 9.03
C ILE A 20 10.37 1.92 7.54
N PRO A 21 9.41 2.37 6.69
CA PRO A 21 9.71 2.63 5.29
C PRO A 21 10.77 3.74 5.13
N PRO A 22 11.67 3.67 4.13
CA PRO A 22 12.76 4.65 3.96
C PRO A 22 12.29 6.12 3.91
N TYR A 23 11.12 6.39 3.34
CA TYR A 23 10.56 7.75 3.28
C TYR A 23 10.04 8.29 4.64
N LEU A 24 10.04 7.45 5.66
CA LEU A 24 9.70 7.76 7.05
C LEU A 24 10.91 7.56 8.00
N SER A 25 12.14 7.48 7.47
CA SER A 25 13.35 7.19 8.27
C SER A 25 13.61 8.19 9.42
N GLU A 26 13.04 9.39 9.36
CA GLU A 26 13.10 10.35 10.46
C GLU A 26 12.51 9.82 11.77
N PHE A 27 11.58 8.86 11.68
CA PHE A 27 10.96 8.20 12.84
C PHE A 27 11.83 7.09 13.46
N GLU A 28 13.00 6.82 12.90
CA GLU A 28 14.03 5.98 13.53
C GLU A 28 14.74 6.69 14.70
N ASP A 29 14.63 8.01 14.76
CA ASP A 29 15.25 8.83 15.80
C ASP A 29 14.84 8.35 17.20
N GLU A 30 15.80 8.37 18.15
CA GLU A 30 15.63 7.89 19.53
C GLU A 30 14.58 8.68 20.32
N LYS A 31 14.23 9.89 19.89
CA LYS A 31 13.16 10.70 20.53
C LYS A 31 11.79 10.02 20.45
N TYR A 32 11.58 9.15 19.50
CA TYR A 32 10.33 8.36 19.39
C TYR A 32 10.50 7.04 20.15
N GLU A 33 9.57 6.74 21.04
CA GLU A 33 9.58 5.47 21.77
C GLU A 33 9.26 4.29 20.84
N ASN A 34 9.99 3.20 21.02
CA ASN A 34 9.73 1.97 20.27
C ASN A 34 8.71 1.09 21.01
N VAL A 35 7.60 0.78 20.35
CA VAL A 35 6.53 -0.06 20.89
C VAL A 35 6.39 -1.40 20.12
N GLY A 36 7.52 -1.99 19.77
CA GLY A 36 7.59 -3.32 19.18
C GLY A 36 7.47 -3.33 17.66
N SER A 37 6.66 -4.24 17.14
CA SER A 37 6.41 -4.41 15.71
C SER A 37 4.93 -4.26 15.35
N LEU A 38 4.62 -4.19 14.05
CA LEU A 38 3.23 -4.15 13.57
C LEU A 38 2.44 -5.41 13.86
N LYS A 39 3.10 -6.54 14.15
CA LYS A 39 2.45 -7.83 14.46
C LYS A 39 2.52 -8.17 15.94
N GLU A 40 3.55 -7.70 16.60
CA GLU A 40 3.84 -7.97 18.00
C GLU A 40 4.06 -6.62 18.71
N PRO A 41 2.98 -5.89 19.06
CA PRO A 41 3.05 -4.67 19.85
C PRO A 41 3.60 -4.94 21.26
N ASP A 42 4.37 -4.01 21.78
CA ASP A 42 4.83 -4.03 23.18
C ASP A 42 3.79 -3.33 24.06
N PHE A 43 2.83 -4.11 24.59
CA PHE A 43 1.76 -3.61 25.43
C PHE A 43 2.25 -3.11 26.81
N GLU A 44 3.34 -3.67 27.32
CA GLU A 44 3.96 -3.19 28.57
C GLU A 44 4.50 -1.77 28.35
N LYS A 45 5.25 -1.57 27.27
CA LYS A 45 5.79 -0.26 26.91
C LYS A 45 4.69 0.77 26.62
N LEU A 46 3.65 0.36 25.90
CA LEU A 46 2.46 1.21 25.66
C LEU A 46 1.79 1.65 26.95
N SER A 47 1.64 0.73 27.93
CA SER A 47 1.07 1.05 29.24
C SER A 47 1.96 2.00 30.06
N GLU A 48 3.29 1.90 29.94
CA GLU A 48 4.22 2.84 30.57
C GLU A 48 4.13 4.25 30.00
N ILE A 49 3.96 4.36 28.66
CA ILE A 49 3.87 5.65 27.95
C ILE A 49 2.57 6.38 28.29
N GLN A 50 1.48 5.66 28.55
CA GLN A 50 0.14 6.22 28.80
C GLN A 50 -0.29 7.22 27.68
N PRO A 51 -0.42 6.76 26.43
CA PRO A 51 -0.74 7.65 25.32
C PRO A 51 -2.17 8.21 25.44
N ASP A 52 -2.35 9.46 25.04
CA ASP A 52 -3.69 10.10 24.96
C ASP A 52 -4.55 9.48 23.84
N LEU A 53 -3.93 8.97 22.80
CA LEU A 53 -4.58 8.32 21.66
C LEU A 53 -3.68 7.24 21.06
N ILE A 54 -4.23 6.07 20.83
CA ILE A 54 -3.61 4.98 20.09
C ILE A 54 -4.28 4.88 18.73
N ILE A 55 -3.51 4.88 17.65
CA ILE A 55 -4.03 4.74 16.29
C ILE A 55 -3.52 3.42 15.70
N ILE A 56 -4.43 2.53 15.34
CA ILE A 56 -4.12 1.24 14.74
C ILE A 56 -4.74 1.09 13.34
N SER A 57 -4.32 0.07 12.62
CA SER A 57 -4.84 -0.25 11.29
C SER A 57 -5.03 -1.76 11.10
N GLY A 58 -5.28 -2.21 9.87
CA GLY A 58 -5.68 -3.58 9.57
C GLY A 58 -4.81 -4.69 10.17
N ARG A 59 -3.49 -4.46 10.33
CA ARG A 59 -2.61 -5.50 10.94
C ARG A 59 -2.83 -5.72 12.42
N GLN A 60 -3.35 -4.73 13.12
CA GLN A 60 -3.62 -4.75 14.56
C GLN A 60 -5.12 -4.89 14.90
N ALA A 61 -5.98 -5.07 13.89
CA ALA A 61 -7.44 -5.11 14.09
C ALA A 61 -7.89 -6.14 15.12
N GLU A 62 -7.27 -7.33 15.13
CA GLU A 62 -7.58 -8.42 16.06
C GLU A 62 -7.12 -8.13 17.51
N LEU A 63 -6.29 -7.12 17.71
CA LEU A 63 -5.76 -6.69 19.00
C LEU A 63 -6.46 -5.44 19.54
N TYR A 64 -7.54 -4.98 18.89
CA TYR A 64 -8.23 -3.72 19.23
C TYR A 64 -8.57 -3.63 20.72
N ASP A 65 -9.19 -4.66 21.27
CA ASP A 65 -9.64 -4.69 22.68
C ASP A 65 -8.45 -4.53 23.65
N GLN A 66 -7.29 -5.11 23.33
CA GLN A 66 -6.08 -5.00 24.15
C GLN A 66 -5.50 -3.58 24.13
N PHE A 67 -5.60 -2.89 23.00
CA PHE A 67 -5.20 -1.49 22.93
C PHE A 67 -6.18 -0.59 23.70
N GLU A 68 -7.48 -0.86 23.62
CA GLU A 68 -8.53 -0.10 24.31
C GLU A 68 -8.42 -0.20 25.84
N GLU A 69 -7.90 -1.32 26.38
CA GLU A 69 -7.59 -1.46 27.80
C GLU A 69 -6.49 -0.50 28.28
N ILE A 70 -5.61 0.00 27.38
CA ILE A 70 -4.51 0.91 27.69
C ILE A 70 -4.96 2.37 27.55
N GLY A 71 -5.71 2.69 26.50
CA GLY A 71 -6.11 4.06 26.23
C GLY A 71 -7.08 4.20 25.05
N PRO A 72 -7.58 5.41 24.80
CA PRO A 72 -8.47 5.66 23.67
C PRO A 72 -7.85 5.15 22.38
N THR A 73 -8.55 4.26 21.66
CA THR A 73 -8.01 3.58 20.48
C THR A 73 -8.87 3.87 19.26
N LEU A 74 -8.20 4.32 18.19
CA LEU A 74 -8.81 4.64 16.91
C LEU A 74 -8.35 3.64 15.85
N TYR A 75 -9.30 2.99 15.17
CA TYR A 75 -9.04 2.12 14.04
C TYR A 75 -9.17 2.86 12.71
N LEU A 76 -8.08 2.94 11.96
CA LEU A 76 -8.01 3.57 10.63
C LEU A 76 -7.58 2.55 9.57
N GLY A 77 -8.40 1.55 9.32
CA GLY A 77 -8.20 0.58 8.25
C GLY A 77 -8.65 1.09 6.89
N ILE A 78 -8.12 0.50 5.83
CA ILE A 78 -8.59 0.70 4.45
C ILE A 78 -9.53 -0.44 4.07
N ASN A 79 -10.70 -0.09 3.57
CA ASN A 79 -11.61 -1.04 2.93
C ASN A 79 -11.26 -1.15 1.44
N TYR A 80 -10.75 -2.29 1.00
CA TYR A 80 -10.31 -2.49 -0.38
C TYR A 80 -11.43 -2.43 -1.40
N GLU A 81 -12.66 -2.74 -1.02
CA GLU A 81 -13.85 -2.60 -1.90
C GLU A 81 -14.31 -1.13 -2.03
N ASN A 82 -13.91 -0.27 -1.08
CA ASN A 82 -14.30 1.14 -0.98
C ASN A 82 -13.09 2.00 -0.62
N TYR A 83 -12.01 1.83 -1.38
CA TYR A 83 -10.68 2.33 -1.03
C TYR A 83 -10.65 3.84 -0.79
N VAL A 84 -11.13 4.62 -1.77
CA VAL A 84 -11.04 6.08 -1.73
C VAL A 84 -11.91 6.65 -0.62
N ASP A 85 -13.13 6.15 -0.46
CA ASP A 85 -14.04 6.66 0.57
C ASP A 85 -13.52 6.33 1.97
N SER A 86 -13.02 5.10 2.19
CA SER A 86 -12.43 4.74 3.49
C SER A 86 -11.17 5.55 3.80
N PHE A 87 -10.31 5.79 2.80
CA PHE A 87 -9.16 6.68 2.92
C PHE A 87 -9.59 8.11 3.30
N LYS A 88 -10.52 8.70 2.55
CA LYS A 88 -11.01 10.07 2.80
C LYS A 88 -11.63 10.21 4.19
N ASN A 89 -12.45 9.24 4.60
CA ASN A 89 -13.05 9.23 5.92
C ASN A 89 -11.99 9.18 7.03
N ASN A 90 -10.97 8.33 6.87
CA ASN A 90 -9.85 8.26 7.81
C ASN A 90 -9.09 9.60 7.90
N MET A 91 -8.82 10.24 6.76
CA MET A 91 -8.12 11.53 6.74
C MET A 91 -8.95 12.66 7.35
N LYS A 92 -10.25 12.72 7.05
CA LYS A 92 -11.17 13.69 7.65
C LYS A 92 -11.26 13.54 9.16
N LEU A 93 -11.28 12.29 9.65
CA LEU A 93 -11.29 12.03 11.09
C LEU A 93 -9.98 12.49 11.74
N LEU A 94 -8.83 12.28 11.11
CA LEU A 94 -7.56 12.84 11.58
C LEU A 94 -7.59 14.37 11.60
N GLY A 95 -8.15 14.99 10.53
CA GLY A 95 -8.33 16.45 10.48
C GLY A 95 -9.11 16.98 11.68
N GLN A 96 -10.24 16.36 12.00
CA GLN A 96 -11.10 16.74 13.13
C GLN A 96 -10.41 16.55 14.49
N ILE A 97 -9.64 15.47 14.67
CA ILE A 97 -8.95 15.17 15.95
C ILE A 97 -7.82 16.19 16.21
N PHE A 98 -7.14 16.61 15.15
CA PHE A 98 -5.93 17.43 15.26
C PHE A 98 -6.10 18.87 14.80
N ASP A 99 -7.36 19.35 14.61
CA ASP A 99 -7.69 20.70 14.13
C ASP A 99 -6.99 21.06 12.79
N LYS A 100 -7.06 20.12 11.82
CA LYS A 100 -6.40 20.20 10.50
C LYS A 100 -7.38 20.03 9.32
N GLU A 101 -8.67 20.32 9.49
CA GLU A 101 -9.70 20.05 8.50
C GLU A 101 -9.42 20.73 7.17
N ASP A 102 -9.05 22.01 7.18
CA ASP A 102 -8.77 22.79 5.98
C ASP A 102 -7.58 22.23 5.19
N GLU A 103 -6.54 21.77 5.91
CA GLU A 103 -5.36 21.16 5.29
C GLU A 103 -5.70 19.80 4.68
N VAL A 104 -6.49 19.00 5.38
CA VAL A 104 -6.98 17.70 4.91
C VAL A 104 -7.84 17.88 3.66
N GLU A 105 -8.81 18.78 3.65
CA GLU A 105 -9.66 19.00 2.47
C GLU A 105 -8.85 19.42 1.24
N LYS A 106 -7.84 20.27 1.40
CA LYS A 106 -6.93 20.65 0.33
C LYS A 106 -6.16 19.45 -0.22
N LYS A 107 -5.58 18.63 0.67
CA LYS A 107 -4.81 17.44 0.27
C LYS A 107 -5.69 16.38 -0.41
N LEU A 108 -6.92 16.21 0.04
CA LEU A 108 -7.90 15.33 -0.57
C LEU A 108 -8.28 15.78 -1.99
N ALA A 109 -8.47 17.08 -2.19
CA ALA A 109 -8.75 17.64 -3.52
C ALA A 109 -7.58 17.40 -4.49
N GLU A 110 -6.31 17.56 -4.05
CA GLU A 110 -5.13 17.28 -4.87
C GLU A 110 -5.08 15.78 -5.27
N ILE A 111 -5.45 14.88 -4.37
CA ILE A 111 -5.50 13.44 -4.65
C ILE A 111 -6.62 13.11 -5.64
N ASP A 112 -7.81 13.73 -5.50
CA ASP A 112 -8.91 13.53 -6.44
C ASP A 112 -8.53 13.97 -7.86
N ASP A 113 -7.88 15.13 -7.99
CA ASP A 113 -7.39 15.63 -9.28
C ASP A 113 -6.36 14.67 -9.89
N ALA A 114 -5.44 14.15 -9.08
CA ALA A 114 -4.44 13.18 -9.52
C ALA A 114 -5.08 11.85 -9.96
N ILE A 115 -6.03 11.31 -9.20
CA ILE A 115 -6.79 10.11 -9.56
C ILE A 115 -7.49 10.33 -10.91
N LYS A 116 -8.18 11.47 -11.06
CA LYS A 116 -8.89 11.79 -12.31
C LYS A 116 -7.93 11.85 -13.50
N ALA A 117 -6.78 12.48 -13.37
CA ALA A 117 -5.80 12.58 -14.44
C ALA A 117 -5.27 11.19 -14.87
N VAL A 118 -5.02 10.30 -13.91
CA VAL A 118 -4.58 8.92 -14.20
C VAL A 118 -5.71 8.10 -14.84
N ASN A 119 -6.96 8.25 -14.39
CA ASN A 119 -8.11 7.61 -15.01
C ASN A 119 -8.26 7.99 -16.50
N ASP A 120 -8.18 9.30 -16.81
CA ASP A 120 -8.27 9.80 -18.18
C ASP A 120 -7.16 9.19 -19.05
N LYS A 121 -5.94 9.07 -18.51
CA LYS A 121 -4.78 8.49 -19.17
C LYS A 121 -4.89 6.96 -19.34
N ALA A 122 -5.36 6.26 -18.31
CA ALA A 122 -5.61 4.82 -18.37
C ALA A 122 -6.64 4.47 -19.44
N ALA A 123 -7.76 5.20 -19.47
CA ALA A 123 -8.80 5.04 -20.49
C ALA A 123 -8.25 5.29 -21.92
N ALA A 124 -7.43 6.33 -22.09
CA ALA A 124 -6.82 6.64 -23.39
C ALA A 124 -5.79 5.57 -23.83
N SER A 125 -5.08 4.95 -22.90
CA SER A 125 -4.06 3.94 -23.21
C SER A 125 -4.67 2.63 -23.72
N GLY A 126 -5.86 2.25 -23.22
CA GLY A 126 -6.51 0.97 -23.48
C GLY A 126 -5.72 -0.26 -23.02
N LYS A 127 -4.62 -0.08 -22.30
CA LYS A 127 -3.74 -1.16 -21.87
C LYS A 127 -4.37 -1.98 -20.75
N LYS A 128 -4.13 -3.29 -20.79
CA LYS A 128 -4.55 -4.23 -19.74
C LYS A 128 -3.37 -4.63 -18.88
N ALA A 129 -3.59 -4.64 -17.58
CA ALA A 129 -2.54 -4.95 -16.61
C ALA A 129 -2.84 -6.22 -15.79
N LEU A 130 -1.76 -6.86 -15.36
CA LEU A 130 -1.76 -7.87 -14.30
C LEU A 130 -0.94 -7.32 -13.13
N ILE A 131 -1.46 -7.47 -11.91
CA ILE A 131 -0.75 -7.11 -10.68
C ILE A 131 -0.32 -8.40 -9.99
N VAL A 132 0.95 -8.50 -9.65
CA VAL A 132 1.49 -9.66 -8.95
C VAL A 132 2.32 -9.24 -7.73
N LEU A 133 2.25 -10.05 -6.68
CA LEU A 133 3.15 -10.01 -5.54
C LEU A 133 4.14 -11.16 -5.66
N ALA A 134 5.43 -10.86 -5.67
CA ALA A 134 6.50 -11.86 -5.60
C ALA A 134 6.91 -12.07 -4.14
N ASN A 135 6.98 -13.33 -3.72
CA ASN A 135 7.40 -13.72 -2.38
C ASN A 135 8.07 -15.09 -2.41
N GLU A 136 9.37 -15.17 -2.09
CA GLU A 136 10.11 -16.42 -1.94
C GLU A 136 9.96 -17.37 -3.15
N GLY A 137 10.13 -16.81 -4.35
CA GLY A 137 10.02 -17.58 -5.60
C GLY A 137 8.59 -17.91 -6.04
N LYS A 138 7.58 -17.53 -5.27
CA LYS A 138 6.16 -17.70 -5.60
C LYS A 138 5.55 -16.38 -6.05
N VAL A 139 4.46 -16.47 -6.81
CA VAL A 139 3.71 -15.31 -7.29
C VAL A 139 2.21 -15.46 -6.97
N SER A 140 1.61 -14.36 -6.53
CA SER A 140 0.16 -14.25 -6.36
C SER A 140 -0.37 -13.10 -7.20
N ALA A 141 -1.49 -13.29 -7.89
CA ALA A 141 -2.16 -12.26 -8.67
C ALA A 141 -3.22 -11.54 -7.84
N TYR A 142 -3.44 -10.27 -8.17
CA TYR A 142 -4.43 -9.41 -7.52
C TYR A 142 -5.31 -8.76 -8.58
N GLY A 143 -6.60 -8.98 -8.49
CA GLY A 143 -7.63 -8.39 -9.35
C GLY A 143 -8.36 -7.22 -8.68
N PRO A 144 -9.46 -6.77 -9.29
CA PRO A 144 -10.36 -5.79 -8.69
C PRO A 144 -10.82 -6.18 -7.28
N LYS A 145 -11.11 -5.20 -6.42
CA LYS A 145 -11.57 -5.36 -5.02
C LYS A 145 -10.61 -6.11 -4.09
N SER A 146 -9.41 -6.42 -4.56
CA SER A 146 -8.35 -7.02 -3.76
C SER A 146 -7.50 -5.95 -3.08
N ARG A 147 -6.52 -6.38 -2.28
CA ARG A 147 -5.58 -5.49 -1.60
C ARG A 147 -4.90 -4.46 -2.52
N PHE A 148 -4.58 -4.84 -3.74
CA PHE A 148 -3.94 -3.96 -4.73
C PHE A 148 -4.90 -3.57 -5.86
N GLY A 149 -6.19 -3.86 -5.71
CA GLY A 149 -7.24 -3.52 -6.67
C GLY A 149 -7.37 -2.02 -6.95
N PHE A 150 -6.77 -1.17 -6.11
CA PHE A 150 -6.70 0.29 -6.30
C PHE A 150 -6.30 0.69 -7.73
N VAL A 151 -5.37 -0.04 -8.36
CA VAL A 151 -4.94 0.19 -9.76
C VAL A 151 -6.10 0.03 -10.74
N HIS A 152 -6.96 -0.95 -10.52
CA HIS A 152 -8.10 -1.25 -11.38
C HIS A 152 -9.33 -0.43 -11.00
N ASP A 153 -9.71 -0.49 -9.72
CA ASP A 153 -10.99 0.03 -9.22
C ASP A 153 -11.01 1.56 -9.13
N VAL A 154 -9.85 2.16 -8.88
CA VAL A 154 -9.70 3.61 -8.67
C VAL A 154 -8.95 4.28 -9.80
N LEU A 155 -7.81 3.75 -10.22
CA LEU A 155 -6.98 4.36 -11.26
C LEU A 155 -7.39 3.96 -12.69
N GLY A 156 -8.37 3.07 -12.84
CA GLY A 156 -9.01 2.75 -14.12
C GLY A 156 -8.18 1.93 -15.10
N VAL A 157 -7.03 1.39 -14.68
CA VAL A 157 -6.25 0.50 -15.55
C VAL A 157 -6.99 -0.83 -15.68
N GLN A 158 -7.33 -1.23 -16.90
CA GLN A 158 -8.12 -2.43 -17.12
C GLN A 158 -7.40 -3.69 -16.64
N PRO A 159 -8.05 -4.61 -15.90
CA PRO A 159 -7.46 -5.90 -15.56
C PRO A 159 -7.38 -6.79 -16.82
N VAL A 160 -6.30 -7.57 -16.93
CA VAL A 160 -6.18 -8.57 -18.00
C VAL A 160 -7.10 -9.77 -17.74
N ASP A 161 -7.45 -10.01 -16.49
CA ASP A 161 -8.42 -11.03 -16.06
C ASP A 161 -9.30 -10.47 -14.93
N GLU A 162 -10.60 -10.38 -15.17
CA GLU A 162 -11.59 -9.90 -14.19
C GLU A 162 -12.00 -10.96 -13.17
N ASN A 163 -11.60 -12.22 -13.37
CA ASN A 163 -11.99 -13.36 -12.54
C ASN A 163 -10.96 -13.72 -11.46
N ILE A 164 -9.93 -12.91 -11.27
CA ILE A 164 -8.98 -13.10 -10.18
C ILE A 164 -9.72 -12.91 -8.85
N GLU A 165 -9.59 -13.89 -7.95
CA GLU A 165 -10.28 -13.86 -6.66
C GLU A 165 -9.90 -12.62 -5.84
N ALA A 166 -10.92 -11.88 -5.39
CA ALA A 166 -10.74 -10.73 -4.51
C ALA A 166 -10.28 -11.21 -3.13
N SER A 167 -9.01 -10.95 -2.81
CA SER A 167 -8.38 -11.44 -1.58
C SER A 167 -7.31 -10.47 -1.07
N THR A 168 -7.12 -10.45 0.24
CA THR A 168 -6.00 -9.74 0.89
C THR A 168 -4.65 -10.39 0.57
N HIS A 169 -4.63 -11.71 0.35
CA HIS A 169 -3.40 -12.47 0.11
C HIS A 169 -3.14 -12.76 -1.37
N GLY A 170 -4.10 -12.44 -2.24
CA GLY A 170 -4.04 -12.70 -3.67
C GLY A 170 -4.31 -14.17 -4.01
N GLN A 171 -4.52 -14.42 -5.29
CA GLN A 171 -4.67 -15.75 -5.86
C GLN A 171 -3.30 -16.30 -6.26
N SER A 172 -2.89 -17.44 -5.73
CA SER A 172 -1.63 -18.09 -6.15
C SER A 172 -1.71 -18.48 -7.63
N ILE A 173 -0.70 -18.08 -8.39
CA ILE A 173 -0.61 -18.36 -9.84
C ILE A 173 0.73 -18.96 -10.21
N SER A 174 0.79 -19.57 -11.40
CA SER A 174 2.05 -19.99 -12.02
C SER A 174 2.57 -18.93 -13.02
N PHE A 175 3.80 -19.08 -13.49
CA PHE A 175 4.34 -18.19 -14.53
C PHE A 175 3.68 -18.44 -15.89
N GLU A 176 3.20 -19.67 -16.16
CA GLU A 176 2.41 -20.01 -17.34
C GLU A 176 1.10 -19.20 -17.40
N TYR A 177 0.48 -18.92 -16.24
CA TYR A 177 -0.69 -18.06 -16.17
C TYR A 177 -0.37 -16.63 -16.66
N ILE A 178 0.79 -16.08 -16.27
CA ILE A 178 1.21 -14.74 -16.74
C ILE A 178 1.38 -14.76 -18.28
N VAL A 179 1.96 -15.83 -18.82
CA VAL A 179 2.14 -16.01 -20.27
C VAL A 179 0.80 -16.16 -21.00
N GLU A 180 -0.11 -16.94 -20.44
CA GLU A 180 -1.46 -17.15 -21.01
C GLU A 180 -2.27 -15.84 -21.06
N LYS A 181 -2.23 -15.06 -20.00
CA LYS A 181 -2.94 -13.78 -19.93
C LYS A 181 -2.27 -12.67 -20.74
N ASP A 182 -0.98 -12.76 -20.98
CA ASP A 182 -0.15 -11.88 -21.81
C ASP A 182 -0.48 -10.37 -21.62
N PRO A 183 -0.31 -9.82 -20.40
CA PRO A 183 -0.67 -8.45 -20.09
C PRO A 183 0.17 -7.44 -20.88
N ASP A 184 -0.39 -6.26 -21.16
CA ASP A 184 0.34 -5.14 -21.75
C ASP A 184 1.27 -4.48 -20.70
N ILE A 185 0.86 -4.54 -19.43
CA ILE A 185 1.66 -4.06 -18.28
C ILE A 185 1.65 -5.13 -17.19
N LEU A 186 2.81 -5.46 -16.64
CA LEU A 186 2.96 -6.31 -15.47
C LEU A 186 3.44 -5.47 -14.29
N TYR A 187 2.56 -5.19 -13.33
CA TYR A 187 2.93 -4.54 -12.07
C TYR A 187 3.42 -5.58 -11.08
N VAL A 188 4.58 -5.34 -10.49
CA VAL A 188 5.23 -6.28 -9.57
C VAL A 188 5.50 -5.61 -8.24
N ILE A 189 5.05 -6.24 -7.16
CA ILE A 189 5.34 -5.82 -5.78
C ILE A 189 6.27 -6.87 -5.16
N ASP A 190 7.42 -6.43 -4.65
CA ASP A 190 8.40 -7.29 -3.98
C ASP A 190 8.14 -7.32 -2.47
N ARG A 191 7.53 -8.41 -1.96
CA ARG A 191 7.31 -8.56 -0.53
C ARG A 191 8.61 -8.70 0.25
N GLY A 192 9.59 -9.41 -0.31
CA GLY A 192 10.89 -9.61 0.33
C GLY A 192 11.58 -8.28 0.60
N ALA A 193 11.61 -7.40 -0.42
CA ALA A 193 12.17 -6.05 -0.29
C ALA A 193 11.41 -5.22 0.76
N ALA A 194 10.06 -5.34 0.83
CA ALA A 194 9.24 -4.63 1.80
C ALA A 194 9.62 -4.93 3.26
N ILE A 195 9.90 -6.18 3.57
CA ILE A 195 10.14 -6.63 4.95
C ILE A 195 11.63 -6.82 5.29
N GLY A 196 12.54 -6.33 4.42
CA GLY A 196 13.99 -6.47 4.60
C GLY A 196 14.49 -7.92 4.46
N GLN A 197 13.73 -8.77 3.79
CA GLN A 197 14.04 -10.18 3.52
C GLN A 197 14.14 -10.40 1.99
N GLY A 198 14.66 -11.55 1.57
CA GLY A 198 14.64 -11.92 0.16
C GLY A 198 15.73 -11.27 -0.70
N GLN A 199 16.81 -10.75 -0.09
CA GLN A 199 17.96 -10.21 -0.83
C GLN A 199 18.61 -11.27 -1.75
N ASP A 200 18.49 -12.55 -1.41
CA ASP A 200 19.01 -13.66 -2.21
C ASP A 200 18.18 -13.96 -3.47
N GLN A 201 16.90 -13.57 -3.48
CA GLN A 201 15.99 -13.76 -4.63
C GLN A 201 15.08 -12.51 -4.82
N PRO A 202 15.62 -11.41 -5.33
CA PRO A 202 14.82 -10.23 -5.60
C PRO A 202 13.73 -10.53 -6.64
N ALA A 203 12.57 -9.89 -6.51
CA ALA A 203 11.42 -10.13 -7.39
C ALA A 203 11.79 -10.07 -8.88
N LYS A 204 12.71 -9.20 -9.25
CA LYS A 204 13.17 -9.09 -10.65
C LYS A 204 13.74 -10.41 -11.19
N GLN A 205 14.55 -11.12 -10.42
CA GLN A 205 15.11 -12.40 -10.85
C GLN A 205 14.06 -13.50 -10.94
N VAL A 206 13.08 -13.46 -10.06
CA VAL A 206 11.97 -14.42 -10.02
C VAL A 206 11.02 -14.20 -11.21
N ILE A 207 10.67 -12.95 -11.45
CA ILE A 207 9.69 -12.56 -12.50
C ILE A 207 10.28 -12.65 -13.89
N GLU A 208 11.50 -12.15 -14.12
CA GLU A 208 12.11 -12.12 -15.46
C GLU A 208 12.73 -13.47 -15.87
N ASN A 209 12.00 -14.56 -15.65
CA ASN A 209 12.38 -15.89 -16.12
C ASN A 209 12.07 -16.09 -17.60
N ASP A 210 12.49 -17.22 -18.17
CA ASP A 210 12.37 -17.49 -19.60
C ASP A 210 10.92 -17.59 -20.11
N LEU A 211 9.96 -17.88 -19.24
CA LEU A 211 8.53 -17.88 -19.59
C LEU A 211 8.04 -16.43 -19.75
N VAL A 212 8.25 -15.59 -18.71
CA VAL A 212 7.77 -14.21 -18.69
C VAL A 212 8.44 -13.34 -19.76
N LYS A 213 9.69 -13.63 -20.15
CA LYS A 213 10.38 -12.97 -21.28
C LYS A 213 9.63 -13.09 -22.62
N ASN A 214 8.70 -14.02 -22.74
CA ASN A 214 7.90 -14.17 -23.96
C ASN A 214 6.65 -13.27 -23.98
N THR A 215 6.27 -12.65 -22.87
CA THR A 215 5.10 -11.76 -22.76
C THR A 215 5.30 -10.41 -23.45
N LYS A 216 4.20 -9.73 -23.78
CA LYS A 216 4.20 -8.34 -24.29
C LYS A 216 4.83 -7.41 -23.25
N ALA A 217 4.43 -7.50 -21.99
CA ALA A 217 4.95 -6.64 -20.92
C ALA A 217 6.48 -6.66 -20.86
N TYR A 218 7.13 -7.82 -21.00
CA TYR A 218 8.58 -7.91 -21.02
C TYR A 218 9.18 -7.31 -22.32
N LYS A 219 8.65 -7.72 -23.47
CA LYS A 219 9.20 -7.28 -24.79
C LYS A 219 9.12 -5.77 -25.01
N GLU A 220 8.09 -5.14 -24.45
CA GLU A 220 7.87 -3.70 -24.56
C GLU A 220 8.47 -2.90 -23.39
N GLY A 221 9.10 -3.57 -22.42
CA GLY A 221 9.69 -2.91 -21.26
C GLY A 221 8.65 -2.37 -20.28
N ASN A 222 7.47 -2.99 -20.22
CA ASN A 222 6.34 -2.61 -19.38
C ASN A 222 6.21 -3.51 -18.13
N ILE A 223 7.30 -4.15 -17.66
CA ILE A 223 7.34 -4.71 -16.32
C ILE A 223 7.69 -3.58 -15.37
N VAL A 224 6.77 -3.23 -14.49
CA VAL A 224 6.88 -2.08 -13.57
C VAL A 224 6.99 -2.62 -12.15
N TYR A 225 8.15 -2.42 -11.54
CA TYR A 225 8.39 -2.75 -10.13
C TYR A 225 7.92 -1.58 -9.27
N LEU A 226 6.81 -1.78 -8.58
CA LEU A 226 6.20 -0.79 -7.70
C LEU A 226 6.96 -0.73 -6.36
N ASP A 227 7.13 0.47 -5.79
CA ASP A 227 7.84 0.62 -4.52
C ASP A 227 7.05 -0.05 -3.38
N PRO A 228 7.58 -1.14 -2.79
CA PRO A 228 6.88 -1.89 -1.76
C PRO A 228 6.69 -1.10 -0.46
N SER A 229 7.40 0.00 -0.25
CA SER A 229 7.21 0.90 0.87
C SER A 229 5.82 1.53 0.85
N TYR A 230 5.36 1.94 -0.33
CA TYR A 230 4.04 2.52 -0.52
C TYR A 230 2.95 1.45 -0.67
N TRP A 231 3.20 0.45 -1.52
CA TRP A 231 2.18 -0.54 -1.88
C TRP A 231 1.98 -1.63 -0.83
N TYR A 232 3.05 -2.09 -0.19
CA TYR A 232 2.97 -3.21 0.75
C TYR A 232 2.95 -2.77 2.22
N LEU A 233 3.80 -1.83 2.62
CA LEU A 233 3.91 -1.40 4.03
C LEU A 233 2.89 -0.32 4.40
N SER A 234 2.58 0.58 3.49
CA SER A 234 1.75 1.76 3.74
C SER A 234 0.37 1.69 3.05
N GLY A 235 0.16 2.44 1.99
CA GLY A 235 -1.02 2.34 1.14
C GLY A 235 -2.31 2.96 1.70
N GLY A 236 -2.24 3.89 2.63
CA GLY A 236 -3.47 4.49 3.20
C GLY A 236 -3.22 5.82 3.88
N GLY A 237 -2.14 6.50 3.50
CA GLY A 237 -1.83 7.83 3.97
C GLY A 237 -1.58 8.80 2.82
N PHE A 238 -1.41 10.08 3.11
CA PHE A 238 -1.28 11.12 2.09
C PHE A 238 -0.06 10.93 1.19
N ILE A 239 1.12 10.63 1.76
CA ILE A 239 2.35 10.42 0.98
C ILE A 239 2.22 9.17 0.13
N SER A 240 1.86 8.04 0.75
CA SER A 240 1.75 6.77 0.04
C SER A 240 0.72 6.81 -1.09
N MET A 241 -0.43 7.46 -0.90
CA MET A 241 -1.44 7.62 -1.95
C MET A 241 -0.90 8.42 -3.14
N LYS A 242 -0.24 9.57 -2.89
CA LYS A 242 0.35 10.38 -3.94
C LYS A 242 1.39 9.61 -4.76
N GLU A 243 2.29 8.89 -4.08
CA GLU A 243 3.34 8.12 -4.76
C GLU A 243 2.77 6.92 -5.53
N MET A 244 1.81 6.19 -4.97
CA MET A 244 1.13 5.10 -5.67
C MET A 244 0.45 5.59 -6.97
N ILE A 245 -0.24 6.73 -6.92
CA ILE A 245 -0.87 7.35 -8.10
C ILE A 245 0.22 7.76 -9.11
N ALA A 246 1.30 8.39 -8.65
CA ALA A 246 2.39 8.86 -9.52
C ALA A 246 3.14 7.72 -10.21
N GLU A 247 3.33 6.56 -9.55
CA GLU A 247 3.96 5.39 -10.15
C GLU A 247 3.10 4.82 -11.30
N ILE A 248 1.78 4.72 -11.09
CA ILE A 248 0.88 4.27 -12.15
C ILE A 248 0.83 5.29 -13.29
N ASP A 249 0.75 6.60 -12.99
CA ASP A 249 0.81 7.65 -14.03
C ASP A 249 2.04 7.53 -14.93
N LYS A 250 3.22 7.34 -14.33
CA LYS A 250 4.49 7.17 -15.06
C LYS A 250 4.51 5.93 -15.96
N SER A 251 3.78 4.87 -15.60
CA SER A 251 3.73 3.62 -16.35
C SER A 251 2.81 3.66 -17.58
N LEU A 252 1.86 4.57 -17.59
CA LEU A 252 0.88 4.76 -18.66
C LEU A 252 1.44 5.73 -19.71
N LYS A 253 2.41 5.25 -20.51
CA LYS A 253 3.01 6.02 -21.60
C LYS A 253 2.27 5.80 -22.91
#